data_e3e53c18851af95abc7e467e9d2b63cb
#
_entry.id   e3e53c18851af95abc7e467e9d2b63cb
#
_cell.length_a   1.000
_cell.length_b   1.000
_cell.length_c   1.000
_cell.angle_alpha   90.00
_cell.angle_beta   90.00
_cell.angle_gamma   90.00
#
_symmetry.space_group_name_H-M   'P 1'
#
loop_
_entity.id
_entity.type
_entity.pdbx_description
1 polymer ?
#
loop_
_entity_poly.entity_id
_entity_poly.type
_entity_poly.pdbx_seq_one_letter_code
_entity_poly.pdbx_strand_id
1 'polypeptide(L)'
;MLHSALINVMVKAARRAGRSLKRDLGEVENLQVSLKGPANFVTMADKRAEEMLYTDLIKARPGYGFIGEEGGTREGADKSHTWIVDPLDGTTNFLHGIPQFAISIGLQREGTMIAGLIYNPANDDLYIAERGKGAFLNDQRLRVAGRRNLGECVIACGLPHIGRGDHDLSRLEMTEIQNRVAGLRRFGAAALDMAFVASGRLDGYWERNLSPWDMAAGQIIVREAGGIVSGIEGDDDPLKTGNLICGNEFVHAELVKILKPLGK
;
A
#
# COMPACT_ATOMS: atom_id res chain seq x y z
N MET A 1 17.04 -14.50 7.40
CA MET A 1 17.67 -13.29 7.99
C MET A 1 17.12 -13.05 9.40
N LEU A 2 17.94 -12.57 10.36
CA LEU A 2 17.43 -12.16 11.67
C LEU A 2 16.78 -10.79 11.54
N HIS A 3 15.43 -10.75 11.57
CA HIS A 3 14.68 -9.50 11.60
C HIS A 3 14.80 -8.81 12.97
N SER A 4 14.64 -7.49 13.00
CA SER A 4 14.56 -6.76 14.27
C SER A 4 13.36 -7.22 15.11
N ALA A 5 13.40 -6.95 16.40
CA ALA A 5 12.26 -7.23 17.28
C ALA A 5 10.97 -6.52 16.81
N LEU A 6 11.11 -5.34 16.19
CA LEU A 6 9.99 -4.59 15.61
C LEU A 6 9.38 -5.34 14.43
N ILE A 7 10.18 -5.71 13.44
CA ILE A 7 9.72 -6.45 12.26
C ILE A 7 9.11 -7.80 12.67
N ASN A 8 9.70 -8.51 13.63
CA ASN A 8 9.15 -9.78 14.13
C ASN A 8 7.74 -9.63 14.73
N VAL A 9 7.46 -8.52 15.43
CA VAL A 9 6.11 -8.20 15.92
C VAL A 9 5.14 -8.03 14.76
N MET A 10 5.50 -7.22 13.76
CA MET A 10 4.67 -6.96 12.57
C MET A 10 4.40 -8.26 11.79
N VAL A 11 5.43 -9.07 11.53
CA VAL A 11 5.32 -10.35 10.81
C VAL A 11 4.39 -11.33 11.55
N LYS A 12 4.53 -11.44 12.87
CA LYS A 12 3.67 -12.31 13.67
C LYS A 12 2.19 -11.89 13.58
N ALA A 13 1.91 -10.60 13.71
CA ALA A 13 0.57 -10.05 13.60
C ALA A 13 -0.02 -10.27 12.19
N ALA A 14 0.72 -9.88 11.14
CA ALA A 14 0.30 -10.03 9.74
C ALA A 14 0.03 -11.49 9.37
N ARG A 15 0.93 -12.42 9.72
CA ARG A 15 0.72 -13.85 9.42
C ARG A 15 -0.48 -14.45 10.18
N ARG A 16 -0.76 -13.97 11.39
CA ARG A 16 -1.95 -14.41 12.14
C ARG A 16 -3.23 -13.95 11.47
N ALA A 17 -3.35 -12.67 11.13
CA ALA A 17 -4.49 -12.11 10.41
C ALA A 17 -4.61 -12.72 9.00
N GLY A 18 -3.51 -12.86 8.28
CA GLY A 18 -3.47 -13.43 6.93
C GLY A 18 -3.95 -14.88 6.85
N ARG A 19 -3.72 -15.70 7.89
CA ARG A 19 -4.31 -17.06 7.95
C ARG A 19 -5.84 -17.01 8.01
N SER A 20 -6.42 -16.03 8.71
CA SER A 20 -7.87 -15.84 8.72
C SER A 20 -8.37 -15.42 7.34
N LEU A 21 -7.74 -14.42 6.73
CA LEU A 21 -8.10 -13.96 5.38
C LEU A 21 -7.97 -15.07 4.33
N LYS A 22 -6.89 -15.86 4.37
CA LYS A 22 -6.71 -16.97 3.42
C LYS A 22 -7.78 -18.04 3.54
N ARG A 23 -8.26 -18.33 4.76
CA ARG A 23 -9.40 -19.24 4.97
C ARG A 23 -10.68 -18.62 4.43
N ASP A 24 -10.92 -17.35 4.73
CA ASP A 24 -12.13 -16.64 4.33
C ASP A 24 -12.19 -16.42 2.80
N LEU A 25 -11.04 -16.31 2.10
CA LEU A 25 -10.96 -16.26 0.63
C LEU A 25 -11.59 -17.49 -0.05
N GLY A 26 -11.46 -18.68 0.57
CA GLY A 26 -12.10 -19.91 0.06
C GLY A 26 -13.60 -19.99 0.30
N GLU A 27 -14.16 -19.09 1.11
CA GLU A 27 -15.57 -19.09 1.53
C GLU A 27 -16.27 -17.76 1.19
N VAL A 28 -15.81 -17.04 0.18
CA VAL A 28 -16.26 -15.67 -0.16
C VAL A 28 -17.78 -15.59 -0.36
N GLU A 29 -18.42 -16.61 -0.92
CA GLU A 29 -19.87 -16.65 -1.14
C GLU A 29 -20.67 -16.63 0.19
N ASN A 30 -20.04 -17.01 1.29
CA ASN A 30 -20.67 -17.07 2.62
C ASN A 30 -20.32 -15.83 3.49
N LEU A 31 -19.49 -14.92 3.02
CA LEU A 31 -19.10 -13.73 3.77
C LEU A 31 -20.24 -12.70 3.81
N GLN A 32 -20.48 -12.17 5.01
CA GLN A 32 -21.36 -11.02 5.16
C GLN A 32 -20.64 -9.77 4.61
N VAL A 33 -21.21 -9.20 3.55
CA VAL A 33 -20.69 -8.02 2.87
C VAL A 33 -21.60 -6.84 3.15
N SER A 34 -21.04 -5.69 3.45
CA SER A 34 -21.76 -4.43 3.52
C SER A 34 -21.05 -3.35 2.70
N LEU A 35 -21.79 -2.29 2.35
CA LEU A 35 -21.26 -1.16 1.61
C LEU A 35 -21.00 0.00 2.58
N LYS A 36 -19.79 0.56 2.57
CA LYS A 36 -19.45 1.85 3.19
C LYS A 36 -19.91 3.02 2.31
N GLY A 37 -20.10 2.76 1.01
CA GLY A 37 -20.52 3.71 -0.03
C GLY A 37 -20.58 3.03 -1.39
N PRO A 38 -20.88 3.75 -2.49
CA PRO A 38 -20.89 3.16 -3.83
C PRO A 38 -19.58 2.45 -4.15
N ALA A 39 -19.64 1.13 -4.46
CA ALA A 39 -18.49 0.26 -4.74
C ALA A 39 -17.39 0.24 -3.63
N ASN A 40 -17.72 0.67 -2.42
CA ASN A 40 -16.81 0.59 -1.28
C ASN A 40 -17.30 -0.49 -0.31
N PHE A 41 -16.71 -1.67 -0.44
CA PHE A 41 -17.11 -2.86 0.31
C PHE A 41 -16.34 -2.96 1.62
N VAL A 42 -17.00 -3.52 2.63
CA VAL A 42 -16.38 -4.00 3.84
C VAL A 42 -16.97 -5.35 4.20
N THR A 43 -16.14 -6.25 4.64
CA THR A 43 -16.55 -7.58 5.07
C THR A 43 -16.32 -7.78 6.56
N MET A 44 -16.92 -8.84 7.12
CA MET A 44 -16.55 -9.27 8.47
C MET A 44 -15.08 -9.74 8.54
N ALA A 45 -14.48 -10.06 7.39
CA ALA A 45 -13.08 -10.44 7.31
C ALA A 45 -12.16 -9.24 7.59
N ASP A 46 -12.44 -8.06 7.00
CA ASP A 46 -11.69 -6.80 7.23
C ASP A 46 -11.69 -6.46 8.73
N LYS A 47 -12.88 -6.34 9.32
CA LYS A 47 -13.04 -5.97 10.75
C LYS A 47 -12.35 -6.96 11.68
N ARG A 48 -12.47 -8.26 11.39
CA ARG A 48 -11.81 -9.30 12.18
C ARG A 48 -10.30 -9.22 12.06
N ALA A 49 -9.79 -9.00 10.85
CA ALA A 49 -8.36 -8.85 10.59
C ALA A 49 -7.80 -7.63 11.32
N GLU A 50 -8.49 -6.48 11.25
CA GLU A 50 -8.07 -5.27 11.97
C GLU A 50 -8.02 -5.47 13.48
N GLU A 51 -9.04 -6.06 14.10
CA GLU A 51 -9.06 -6.31 15.55
C GLU A 51 -7.95 -7.27 15.99
N MET A 52 -7.61 -8.28 15.14
CA MET A 52 -6.48 -9.16 15.41
C MET A 52 -5.15 -8.41 15.33
N LEU A 53 -4.97 -7.55 14.32
CA LEU A 53 -3.77 -6.73 14.14
C LEU A 53 -3.62 -5.73 15.29
N TYR A 54 -4.69 -5.01 15.62
CA TYR A 54 -4.72 -4.07 16.75
C TYR A 54 -4.29 -4.76 18.06
N THR A 55 -4.94 -5.90 18.38
CA THR A 55 -4.65 -6.63 19.61
C THR A 55 -3.18 -7.06 19.71
N ASP A 56 -2.62 -7.61 18.64
CA ASP A 56 -1.25 -8.12 18.64
C ASP A 56 -0.21 -6.97 18.67
N LEU A 57 -0.43 -5.90 17.90
CA LEU A 57 0.47 -4.75 17.82
C LEU A 57 0.49 -3.95 19.12
N ILE A 58 -0.68 -3.66 19.71
CA ILE A 58 -0.77 -2.91 20.97
C ILE A 58 -0.28 -3.74 22.16
N LYS A 59 -0.53 -5.05 22.17
CA LYS A 59 0.05 -5.93 23.18
C LYS A 59 1.59 -5.91 23.16
N ALA A 60 2.18 -5.86 21.96
CA ALA A 60 3.63 -5.84 21.81
C ALA A 60 4.25 -4.45 22.08
N ARG A 61 3.51 -3.38 21.84
CA ARG A 61 3.91 -1.98 22.05
C ARG A 61 2.80 -1.19 22.73
N PRO A 62 2.61 -1.41 24.05
CA PRO A 62 1.62 -0.67 24.83
C PRO A 62 1.91 0.83 24.78
N GLY A 63 0.88 1.61 24.55
CA GLY A 63 1.00 3.06 24.49
C GLY A 63 1.14 3.65 23.08
N TYR A 64 1.47 2.89 22.04
CA TYR A 64 1.48 3.42 20.67
C TYR A 64 0.06 3.74 20.19
N GLY A 65 -0.07 4.81 19.38
CA GLY A 65 -1.30 5.11 18.67
C GLY A 65 -1.58 4.09 17.57
N PHE A 66 -2.82 4.08 17.09
CA PHE A 66 -3.26 3.21 15.99
C PHE A 66 -4.23 3.96 15.09
N ILE A 67 -4.01 3.90 13.78
CA ILE A 67 -4.90 4.39 12.74
C ILE A 67 -5.22 3.19 11.85
N GLY A 68 -6.47 2.76 11.85
CA GLY A 68 -6.95 1.67 11.01
C GLY A 68 -8.06 2.12 10.08
N GLU A 69 -8.25 1.40 9.00
CA GLU A 69 -9.30 1.68 8.02
C GLU A 69 -10.70 1.49 8.61
N GLU A 70 -10.90 0.44 9.41
CA GLU A 70 -12.21 0.03 9.90
C GLU A 70 -12.60 0.68 11.21
N GLY A 71 -11.67 0.75 12.15
CA GLY A 71 -11.88 1.26 13.50
C GLY A 71 -11.45 2.71 13.70
N GLY A 72 -10.86 3.34 12.67
CA GLY A 72 -10.40 4.73 12.72
C GLY A 72 -9.20 4.93 13.65
N THR A 73 -9.11 6.12 14.26
CA THR A 73 -7.98 6.52 15.09
C THR A 73 -8.22 6.15 16.55
N ARG A 74 -7.24 5.47 17.16
CA ARG A 74 -7.18 5.17 18.59
C ARG A 74 -5.89 5.78 19.16
N GLU A 75 -6.05 6.80 20.00
CA GLU A 75 -4.94 7.54 20.58
C GLU A 75 -4.16 6.66 21.56
N GLY A 76 -2.83 6.69 21.47
CA GLY A 76 -1.94 6.07 22.43
C GLY A 76 -1.45 7.05 23.52
N ALA A 77 -0.88 6.52 24.61
CA ALA A 77 -0.19 7.33 25.60
C ALA A 77 1.15 7.89 25.09
N ASP A 78 1.84 7.12 24.24
CA ASP A 78 3.03 7.56 23.50
C ASP A 78 2.60 8.29 22.24
N LYS A 79 2.70 9.61 22.25
CA LYS A 79 2.32 10.48 21.11
C LYS A 79 3.36 10.46 19.98
N SER A 80 4.50 9.83 20.17
CA SER A 80 5.57 9.80 19.16
C SER A 80 5.39 8.66 18.15
N HIS A 81 4.72 7.56 18.50
CA HIS A 81 4.59 6.39 17.63
C HIS A 81 3.14 6.07 17.29
N THR A 82 2.87 5.79 16.02
CA THR A 82 1.54 5.43 15.53
C THR A 82 1.62 4.29 14.50
N TRP A 83 0.89 3.23 14.76
CA TRP A 83 0.60 2.20 13.76
C TRP A 83 -0.40 2.73 12.74
N ILE A 84 -0.15 2.53 11.46
CA ILE A 84 -1.06 2.87 10.36
C ILE A 84 -1.31 1.59 9.58
N VAL A 85 -2.57 1.11 9.59
CA VAL A 85 -2.89 -0.27 9.21
C VAL A 85 -4.07 -0.32 8.25
N ASP A 86 -3.88 -1.02 7.14
CA ASP A 86 -4.95 -1.54 6.31
C ASP A 86 -5.04 -3.07 6.53
N PRO A 87 -6.15 -3.56 7.06
CA PRO A 87 -6.32 -4.99 7.32
C PRO A 87 -6.52 -5.81 6.05
N LEU A 88 -7.02 -5.19 4.96
CA LEU A 88 -7.31 -5.86 3.69
C LEU A 88 -7.36 -4.87 2.53
N ASP A 89 -6.20 -4.37 2.10
CA ASP A 89 -6.08 -3.64 0.83
C ASP A 89 -6.48 -4.53 -0.35
N GLY A 90 -7.36 -4.03 -1.22
CA GLY A 90 -7.91 -4.79 -2.33
C GLY A 90 -9.15 -5.62 -1.97
N THR A 91 -10.03 -5.12 -1.09
CA THR A 91 -11.29 -5.79 -0.67
C THR A 91 -12.13 -6.25 -1.85
N THR A 92 -12.23 -5.46 -2.93
CA THR A 92 -12.96 -5.87 -4.14
C THR A 92 -12.34 -7.11 -4.78
N ASN A 93 -11.01 -7.17 -4.90
CA ASN A 93 -10.31 -8.35 -5.41
C ASN A 93 -10.56 -9.57 -4.53
N PHE A 94 -10.47 -9.38 -3.21
CA PHE A 94 -10.73 -10.44 -2.23
C PHE A 94 -12.14 -11.01 -2.39
N LEU A 95 -13.18 -10.15 -2.51
CA LEU A 95 -14.58 -10.56 -2.72
C LEU A 95 -14.80 -11.35 -4.01
N HIS A 96 -13.98 -11.10 -5.03
CA HIS A 96 -14.04 -11.81 -6.31
C HIS A 96 -13.09 -13.01 -6.40
N GLY A 97 -12.43 -13.40 -5.28
CA GLY A 97 -11.48 -14.51 -5.27
C GLY A 97 -10.18 -14.23 -6.06
N ILE A 98 -9.91 -12.97 -6.38
CA ILE A 98 -8.69 -12.54 -7.09
C ILE A 98 -7.55 -12.46 -6.06
N PRO A 99 -6.42 -13.19 -6.23
CA PRO A 99 -5.36 -13.29 -5.22
C PRO A 99 -4.45 -12.05 -5.19
N GLN A 100 -5.03 -10.86 -5.37
CA GLN A 100 -4.36 -9.56 -5.42
C GLN A 100 -4.93 -8.66 -4.32
N PHE A 101 -4.58 -8.98 -3.08
CA PHE A 101 -4.95 -8.26 -1.85
C PHE A 101 -3.85 -8.42 -0.81
N ALA A 102 -3.78 -7.50 0.15
CA ALA A 102 -2.73 -7.54 1.16
C ALA A 102 -3.15 -6.95 2.50
N ILE A 103 -2.43 -7.34 3.55
CA ILE A 103 -2.35 -6.62 4.82
C ILE A 103 -1.22 -5.60 4.71
N SER A 104 -1.49 -4.34 5.04
CA SER A 104 -0.52 -3.25 5.08
C SER A 104 -0.35 -2.75 6.51
N ILE A 105 0.88 -2.72 7.03
CA ILE A 105 1.21 -2.22 8.38
C ILE A 105 2.37 -1.25 8.27
N GLY A 106 2.13 0.01 8.57
CA GLY A 106 3.15 1.03 8.72
C GLY A 106 3.38 1.39 10.19
N LEU A 107 4.61 1.72 10.55
CA LEU A 107 4.91 2.38 11.83
C LEU A 107 5.52 3.75 11.56
N GLN A 108 4.83 4.78 12.00
CA GLN A 108 5.28 6.16 11.97
C GLN A 108 5.83 6.57 13.33
N ARG A 109 6.95 7.29 13.34
CA ARG A 109 7.50 7.97 14.51
C ARG A 109 7.68 9.45 14.21
N GLU A 110 7.05 10.31 14.99
CA GLU A 110 7.18 11.78 14.84
C GLU A 110 7.00 12.25 13.39
N GLY A 111 5.94 11.76 12.71
CA GLY A 111 5.66 12.08 11.31
C GLY A 111 6.50 11.35 10.28
N THR A 112 7.47 10.53 10.69
CA THR A 112 8.38 9.80 9.78
C THR A 112 8.08 8.31 9.79
N MET A 113 7.93 7.69 8.61
CA MET A 113 7.81 6.23 8.50
C MET A 113 9.14 5.56 8.86
N ILE A 114 9.12 4.63 9.84
CA ILE A 114 10.32 3.92 10.32
C ILE A 114 10.30 2.43 10.06
N ALA A 115 9.13 1.83 9.86
CA ALA A 115 8.98 0.44 9.45
C ALA A 115 7.73 0.26 8.59
N GLY A 116 7.76 -0.71 7.67
CA GLY A 116 6.63 -1.08 6.82
C GLY A 116 6.62 -2.58 6.56
N LEU A 117 5.43 -3.13 6.48
CA LEU A 117 5.17 -4.51 6.11
C LEU A 117 3.94 -4.55 5.20
N ILE A 118 4.07 -5.25 4.06
CA ILE A 118 2.94 -5.61 3.18
C ILE A 118 2.98 -7.12 3.02
N TYR A 119 1.86 -7.78 3.31
CA TYR A 119 1.76 -9.24 3.24
C TYR A 119 0.59 -9.67 2.39
N ASN A 120 0.88 -10.33 1.26
CA ASN A 120 -0.13 -11.03 0.46
C ASN A 120 -0.27 -12.47 0.96
N PRO A 121 -1.34 -12.82 1.68
CA PRO A 121 -1.49 -14.16 2.23
C PRO A 121 -1.86 -15.22 1.19
N ALA A 122 -2.36 -14.83 0.01
CA ALA A 122 -2.67 -15.78 -1.06
C ALA A 122 -1.41 -16.45 -1.60
N ASN A 123 -0.33 -15.67 -1.79
CA ASN A 123 0.93 -16.11 -2.37
C ASN A 123 2.05 -16.33 -1.34
N ASP A 124 1.80 -15.99 -0.06
CA ASP A 124 2.80 -15.91 1.02
C ASP A 124 3.96 -14.93 0.70
N ASP A 125 3.67 -13.86 -0.05
CA ASP A 125 4.62 -12.80 -0.37
C ASP A 125 4.66 -11.79 0.80
N LEU A 126 5.81 -11.72 1.47
CA LEU A 126 6.03 -10.84 2.62
C LEU A 126 7.07 -9.77 2.28
N TYR A 127 6.62 -8.55 2.09
CA TYR A 127 7.46 -7.37 1.88
C TYR A 127 7.67 -6.65 3.20
N ILE A 128 8.91 -6.36 3.55
CA ILE A 128 9.27 -5.65 4.78
C ILE A 128 10.35 -4.62 4.53
N ALA A 129 10.31 -3.53 5.28
CA ALA A 129 11.40 -2.56 5.36
C ALA A 129 11.49 -1.97 6.77
N GLU A 130 12.71 -1.62 7.17
CA GLU A 130 13.00 -0.82 8.35
C GLU A 130 14.00 0.26 7.95
N ARG A 131 13.78 1.48 8.39
CA ARG A 131 14.56 2.66 7.98
C ARG A 131 16.05 2.43 8.16
N GLY A 132 16.81 2.62 7.05
CA GLY A 132 18.25 2.42 6.99
C GLY A 132 18.72 0.97 6.92
N LYS A 133 17.79 -0.02 6.82
CA LYS A 133 18.15 -1.43 6.76
C LYS A 133 17.85 -2.09 5.41
N GLY A 134 17.18 -1.36 4.51
CA GLY A 134 16.75 -1.85 3.21
C GLY A 134 15.39 -2.52 3.23
N ALA A 135 14.89 -2.86 2.04
CA ALA A 135 13.65 -3.57 1.83
C ALA A 135 13.89 -5.00 1.39
N PHE A 136 12.98 -5.91 1.75
CA PHE A 136 13.11 -7.35 1.47
C PHE A 136 11.76 -7.97 1.10
N LEU A 137 11.78 -8.94 0.19
CA LEU A 137 10.68 -9.87 -0.11
C LEU A 137 11.14 -11.28 0.28
N ASN A 138 10.46 -11.91 1.24
CA ASN A 138 10.79 -13.28 1.68
C ASN A 138 12.31 -13.48 1.88
N ASP A 139 12.94 -12.58 2.63
CA ASP A 139 14.39 -12.53 2.91
C ASP A 139 15.30 -12.13 1.72
N GLN A 140 14.78 -11.92 0.53
CA GLN A 140 15.55 -11.43 -0.62
C GLN A 140 15.52 -9.90 -0.65
N ARG A 141 16.71 -9.29 -0.75
CA ARG A 141 16.82 -7.82 -0.79
C ARG A 141 16.21 -7.26 -2.06
N LEU A 142 15.38 -6.24 -1.90
CA LEU A 142 14.70 -5.55 -2.99
C LEU A 142 15.52 -4.38 -3.54
N ARG A 143 15.30 -4.10 -4.82
CA ARG A 143 15.70 -2.85 -5.49
C ARG A 143 14.65 -2.49 -6.53
N VAL A 144 14.34 -1.21 -6.66
CA VAL A 144 13.52 -0.68 -7.76
C VAL A 144 14.17 -0.96 -9.11
N ALA A 145 13.37 -1.00 -10.17
CA ALA A 145 13.86 -1.20 -11.54
C ALA A 145 14.84 -0.10 -11.95
N GLY A 146 15.81 -0.44 -12.79
CA GLY A 146 16.82 0.49 -13.30
C GLY A 146 16.49 1.08 -14.68
N ARG A 147 15.29 0.84 -15.25
CA ARG A 147 14.90 1.35 -16.57
C ARG A 147 14.79 2.87 -16.57
N ARG A 148 15.26 3.49 -17.68
CA ARG A 148 15.29 4.95 -17.85
C ARG A 148 14.58 5.42 -19.11
N ASN A 149 13.94 4.53 -19.87
CA ASN A 149 13.16 4.86 -21.04
C ASN A 149 11.71 4.45 -20.77
N LEU A 150 10.78 5.42 -20.74
CA LEU A 150 9.35 5.12 -20.50
C LEU A 150 8.79 4.10 -21.48
N GLY A 151 9.24 4.11 -22.75
CA GLY A 151 8.82 3.12 -23.74
C GLY A 151 9.17 1.68 -23.41
N GLU A 152 10.01 1.43 -22.42
CA GLU A 152 10.39 0.12 -21.91
C GLU A 152 9.75 -0.20 -20.55
N CYS A 153 9.03 0.78 -19.97
CA CYS A 153 8.51 0.70 -18.60
C CYS A 153 7.10 0.13 -18.56
N VAL A 154 6.83 -0.63 -17.51
CA VAL A 154 5.48 -1.05 -17.12
C VAL A 154 5.08 -0.25 -15.88
N ILE A 155 4.03 0.54 -16.03
CA ILE A 155 3.53 1.43 -14.99
C ILE A 155 2.18 0.91 -14.49
N ALA A 156 1.90 1.04 -13.20
CA ALA A 156 0.58 0.79 -12.66
C ALA A 156 -0.13 2.09 -12.25
N CYS A 157 -1.47 2.03 -12.18
CA CYS A 157 -2.30 3.12 -11.68
C CYS A 157 -3.47 2.60 -10.86
N GLY A 158 -3.96 3.45 -9.95
CA GLY A 158 -5.29 3.29 -9.40
C GLY A 158 -6.33 4.03 -10.24
N LEU A 159 -7.59 3.64 -10.05
CA LEU A 159 -8.72 4.26 -10.73
C LEU A 159 -9.78 4.67 -9.72
N PRO A 160 -10.47 5.80 -9.96
CA PRO A 160 -11.59 6.20 -9.11
C PRO A 160 -12.72 5.18 -9.14
N HIS A 161 -13.42 5.05 -8.01
CA HIS A 161 -14.60 4.22 -7.89
C HIS A 161 -15.87 4.97 -8.31
N ILE A 162 -16.99 4.24 -8.51
CA ILE A 162 -18.29 4.84 -8.76
C ILE A 162 -18.64 5.83 -7.65
N GLY A 163 -18.91 7.09 -8.03
CA GLY A 163 -19.29 8.17 -7.09
C GLY A 163 -18.14 8.74 -6.26
N ARG A 164 -16.88 8.36 -6.54
CA ARG A 164 -15.70 8.87 -5.83
C ARG A 164 -14.57 9.19 -6.80
N GLY A 165 -13.91 10.33 -6.60
CA GLY A 165 -12.77 10.78 -7.40
C GLY A 165 -13.18 11.43 -8.73
N ASP A 166 -12.19 11.88 -9.48
CA ASP A 166 -12.35 12.56 -10.78
C ASP A 166 -12.10 11.55 -11.93
N HIS A 167 -13.20 11.10 -12.54
CA HIS A 167 -13.14 10.11 -13.63
C HIS A 167 -12.61 10.69 -14.94
N ASP A 168 -12.84 12.00 -15.21
CA ASP A 168 -12.35 12.65 -16.42
C ASP A 168 -10.85 12.86 -16.36
N LEU A 169 -10.36 13.37 -15.23
CA LEU A 169 -8.93 13.48 -14.97
C LEU A 169 -8.22 12.12 -15.04
N SER A 170 -8.79 11.09 -14.43
CA SER A 170 -8.21 9.74 -14.47
C SER A 170 -8.09 9.19 -15.88
N ARG A 171 -9.12 9.39 -16.74
CA ARG A 171 -9.05 9.00 -18.17
C ARG A 171 -7.97 9.76 -18.93
N LEU A 172 -7.83 11.06 -18.65
CA LEU A 172 -6.79 11.89 -19.26
C LEU A 172 -5.39 11.40 -18.85
N GLU A 173 -5.16 11.17 -17.56
CA GLU A 173 -3.89 10.64 -17.02
C GLU A 173 -3.53 9.29 -17.65
N MET A 174 -4.49 8.36 -17.70
CA MET A 174 -4.27 7.05 -18.35
C MET A 174 -3.89 7.21 -19.82
N THR A 175 -4.57 8.08 -20.57
CA THR A 175 -4.28 8.32 -21.98
C THR A 175 -2.87 8.87 -22.18
N GLU A 176 -2.48 9.86 -21.36
CA GLU A 176 -1.17 10.48 -21.44
C GLU A 176 -0.03 9.51 -21.09
N ILE A 177 -0.22 8.65 -20.11
CA ILE A 177 0.78 7.64 -19.74
C ILE A 177 0.81 6.49 -20.73
N GLN A 178 -0.36 5.94 -21.13
CA GLN A 178 -0.45 4.80 -22.04
C GLN A 178 0.28 5.03 -23.37
N ASN A 179 0.24 6.26 -23.87
CA ASN A 179 0.90 6.62 -25.13
C ASN A 179 2.45 6.67 -25.04
N ARG A 180 3.01 6.51 -23.84
CA ARG A 180 4.46 6.69 -23.57
C ARG A 180 5.16 5.47 -22.99
N VAL A 181 4.40 4.46 -22.55
CA VAL A 181 4.93 3.31 -21.79
C VAL A 181 4.74 1.99 -22.52
N ALA A 182 5.57 1.00 -22.25
CA ALA A 182 5.43 -0.36 -22.79
C ALA A 182 4.14 -1.04 -22.34
N GLY A 183 3.62 -0.66 -21.18
CA GLY A 183 2.36 -1.20 -20.69
C GLY A 183 1.83 -0.51 -19.44
N LEU A 184 0.50 -0.41 -19.38
CA LEU A 184 -0.22 0.09 -18.22
C LEU A 184 -0.92 -1.06 -17.49
N ARG A 185 -0.95 -1.03 -16.16
CA ARG A 185 -1.60 -2.03 -15.32
C ARG A 185 -2.53 -1.35 -14.31
N ARG A 186 -3.61 -2.06 -13.94
CA ARG A 186 -4.49 -1.71 -12.83
C ARG A 186 -4.77 -2.98 -12.04
N PHE A 187 -4.09 -3.17 -10.90
CA PHE A 187 -4.24 -4.38 -10.09
C PHE A 187 -5.27 -4.24 -8.98
N GLY A 188 -5.49 -3.02 -8.47
CA GLY A 188 -6.55 -2.73 -7.50
C GLY A 188 -6.22 -3.07 -6.06
N ALA A 189 -4.94 -2.99 -5.69
CA ALA A 189 -4.43 -3.06 -4.33
C ALA A 189 -3.18 -2.17 -4.25
N ALA A 190 -3.36 -0.94 -3.74
CA ALA A 190 -2.35 0.11 -3.75
C ALA A 190 -1.05 -0.30 -3.03
N ALA A 191 -1.17 -0.98 -1.89
CA ALA A 191 -0.03 -1.48 -1.15
C ALA A 191 0.80 -2.48 -1.99
N LEU A 192 0.14 -3.40 -2.72
CA LEU A 192 0.85 -4.35 -3.60
C LEU A 192 1.44 -3.67 -4.82
N ASP A 193 0.79 -2.66 -5.40
CA ASP A 193 1.33 -1.90 -6.52
C ASP A 193 2.64 -1.21 -6.12
N MET A 194 2.69 -0.60 -4.92
CA MET A 194 3.92 -0.04 -4.35
C MET A 194 4.98 -1.12 -4.07
N ALA A 195 4.58 -2.28 -3.55
CA ALA A 195 5.49 -3.41 -3.32
C ALA A 195 6.09 -3.95 -4.64
N PHE A 196 5.31 -3.95 -5.73
CA PHE A 196 5.80 -4.33 -7.06
C PHE A 196 6.78 -3.31 -7.63
N VAL A 197 6.60 -2.01 -7.37
CA VAL A 197 7.61 -0.99 -7.70
C VAL A 197 8.88 -1.24 -6.91
N ALA A 198 8.79 -1.48 -5.60
CA ALA A 198 9.95 -1.74 -4.75
C ALA A 198 10.74 -2.99 -5.16
N SER A 199 10.05 -3.98 -5.75
CA SER A 199 10.69 -5.23 -6.24
C SER A 199 11.13 -5.17 -7.71
N GLY A 200 10.97 -4.02 -8.38
CA GLY A 200 11.34 -3.85 -9.79
C GLY A 200 10.45 -4.61 -10.78
N ARG A 201 9.32 -5.17 -10.32
CA ARG A 201 8.28 -5.80 -11.16
C ARG A 201 7.51 -4.76 -11.95
N LEU A 202 7.30 -3.57 -11.34
CA LEU A 202 6.81 -2.35 -11.97
C LEU A 202 7.90 -1.29 -11.94
N ASP A 203 7.86 -0.37 -12.91
CA ASP A 203 8.81 0.74 -12.98
C ASP A 203 8.30 1.99 -12.25
N GLY A 204 7.00 2.14 -12.16
CA GLY A 204 6.32 3.21 -11.44
C GLY A 204 4.85 2.91 -11.15
N TYR A 205 4.29 3.73 -10.29
CA TYR A 205 2.88 3.68 -9.91
C TYR A 205 2.40 5.09 -9.54
N TRP A 206 1.13 5.41 -9.87
CA TRP A 206 0.44 6.59 -9.38
C TRP A 206 -1.00 6.28 -9.03
N GLU A 207 -1.53 6.99 -8.04
CA GLU A 207 -2.95 6.97 -7.66
C GLU A 207 -3.32 8.26 -6.94
N ARG A 208 -4.60 8.63 -7.03
CA ARG A 208 -5.20 9.77 -6.32
C ARG A 208 -6.22 9.32 -5.30
N ASN A 209 -6.44 10.16 -4.29
CA ASN A 209 -7.47 9.98 -3.26
C ASN A 209 -7.30 8.70 -2.42
N LEU A 210 -6.04 8.29 -2.20
CA LEU A 210 -5.68 7.23 -1.27
C LEU A 210 -5.81 7.69 0.18
N SER A 211 -6.05 6.74 1.05
CA SER A 211 -6.00 6.93 2.50
C SER A 211 -4.59 6.67 3.04
N PRO A 212 -4.23 7.18 4.23
CA PRO A 212 -2.90 6.95 4.78
C PRO A 212 -2.51 5.48 4.92
N TRP A 213 -3.45 4.60 5.24
CA TRP A 213 -3.19 3.17 5.44
C TRP A 213 -2.85 2.43 4.14
N ASP A 214 -3.35 2.90 2.98
CA ASP A 214 -3.02 2.35 1.65
C ASP A 214 -1.53 2.56 1.32
N MET A 215 -0.90 3.63 1.85
CA MET A 215 0.41 4.12 1.42
C MET A 215 1.51 3.97 2.47
N ALA A 216 1.17 3.95 3.76
CA ALA A 216 2.16 4.09 4.85
C ALA A 216 3.27 3.04 4.78
N ALA A 217 2.92 1.76 4.64
CA ALA A 217 3.91 0.69 4.52
C ALA A 217 4.68 0.77 3.20
N GLY A 218 3.96 1.00 2.09
CA GLY A 218 4.54 1.08 0.76
C GLY A 218 5.59 2.18 0.63
N GLN A 219 5.39 3.34 1.26
CA GLN A 219 6.35 4.46 1.22
C GLN A 219 7.74 4.05 1.69
N ILE A 220 7.83 3.44 2.86
CA ILE A 220 9.14 3.06 3.39
C ILE A 220 9.74 1.89 2.62
N ILE A 221 8.91 0.94 2.15
CA ILE A 221 9.39 -0.20 1.36
C ILE A 221 9.99 0.27 0.03
N VAL A 222 9.34 1.19 -0.69
CA VAL A 222 9.86 1.77 -1.94
C VAL A 222 11.15 2.57 -1.67
N ARG A 223 11.17 3.43 -0.66
CA ARG A 223 12.35 4.25 -0.31
C ARG A 223 13.55 3.39 0.07
N GLU A 224 13.36 2.37 0.89
CA GLU A 224 14.42 1.44 1.30
C GLU A 224 14.89 0.51 0.16
N ALA A 225 14.08 0.36 -0.91
CA ALA A 225 14.47 -0.29 -2.15
C ALA A 225 15.21 0.65 -3.12
N GLY A 226 15.42 1.91 -2.76
CA GLY A 226 16.11 2.92 -3.55
C GLY A 226 15.21 3.70 -4.52
N GLY A 227 13.89 3.65 -4.35
CA GLY A 227 12.91 4.43 -5.09
C GLY A 227 12.59 5.78 -4.44
N ILE A 228 11.87 6.60 -5.19
CA ILE A 228 11.33 7.88 -4.74
C ILE A 228 9.81 7.75 -4.59
N VAL A 229 9.26 8.38 -3.56
CA VAL A 229 7.82 8.47 -3.30
C VAL A 229 7.50 9.92 -2.93
N SER A 230 6.54 10.52 -3.64
CA SER A 230 6.00 11.86 -3.38
C SER A 230 4.52 11.92 -3.71
N GLY A 231 3.88 13.03 -3.43
CA GLY A 231 2.62 13.41 -4.07
C GLY A 231 2.81 13.78 -5.54
N ILE A 232 1.70 14.10 -6.21
CA ILE A 232 1.71 14.40 -7.66
C ILE A 232 2.38 15.74 -7.96
N GLU A 233 2.43 16.66 -6.98
CA GLU A 233 3.18 17.91 -7.11
C GLU A 233 4.71 17.71 -7.12
N GLY A 234 5.20 16.56 -6.67
CA GLY A 234 6.59 16.13 -6.72
C GLY A 234 7.37 16.33 -5.42
N ASP A 235 6.88 17.15 -4.49
CA ASP A 235 7.54 17.51 -3.23
C ASP A 235 6.62 17.39 -2.00
N ASP A 236 5.34 17.15 -2.21
CA ASP A 236 4.34 17.02 -1.16
C ASP A 236 4.36 15.63 -0.49
N ASP A 237 3.85 15.59 0.74
CA ASP A 237 3.72 14.34 1.50
C ASP A 237 2.42 13.61 1.10
N PRO A 238 2.50 12.44 0.44
CA PRO A 238 1.31 11.73 0.00
C PRO A 238 0.39 11.28 1.14
N LEU A 239 0.91 11.06 2.36
CA LEU A 239 0.06 10.74 3.52
C LEU A 239 -0.91 11.86 3.89
N LYS A 240 -0.58 13.12 3.51
CA LYS A 240 -1.43 14.29 3.75
C LYS A 240 -2.36 14.59 2.59
N THR A 241 -1.88 14.38 1.37
CA THR A 241 -2.62 14.76 0.15
C THR A 241 -3.51 13.64 -0.39
N GLY A 242 -3.19 12.37 -0.08
CA GLY A 242 -3.82 11.21 -0.66
C GLY A 242 -3.42 10.96 -2.12
N ASN A 243 -2.49 11.74 -2.66
CA ASN A 243 -2.03 11.61 -4.03
C ASN A 243 -0.60 11.06 -4.04
N LEU A 244 -0.35 10.03 -4.83
CA LEU A 244 0.89 9.28 -4.80
C LEU A 244 1.50 9.12 -6.19
N ILE A 245 2.81 9.32 -6.28
CA ILE A 245 3.67 8.83 -7.37
C ILE A 245 4.85 8.09 -6.74
N CYS A 246 5.22 6.94 -7.27
CA CYS A 246 6.47 6.28 -6.92
C CYS A 246 7.13 5.58 -8.11
N GLY A 247 8.46 5.43 -8.04
CA GLY A 247 9.29 4.82 -9.07
C GLY A 247 10.77 4.97 -8.76
N ASN A 248 11.63 4.56 -9.70
CA ASN A 248 13.02 4.99 -9.66
C ASN A 248 13.12 6.50 -9.96
N GLU A 249 14.30 7.10 -9.74
CA GLU A 249 14.51 8.54 -9.90
C GLU A 249 14.02 9.08 -11.26
N PHE A 250 14.34 8.38 -12.35
CA PHE A 250 13.97 8.80 -13.70
C PHE A 250 12.46 8.67 -13.95
N VAL A 251 11.88 7.51 -13.65
CA VAL A 251 10.45 7.25 -13.88
C VAL A 251 9.58 8.16 -13.02
N HIS A 252 9.95 8.36 -11.75
CA HIS A 252 9.27 9.29 -10.85
C HIS A 252 9.25 10.71 -11.43
N ALA A 253 10.41 11.23 -11.85
CA ALA A 253 10.50 12.58 -12.42
C ALA A 253 9.65 12.75 -13.70
N GLU A 254 9.66 11.76 -14.59
CA GLU A 254 8.83 11.79 -15.81
C GLU A 254 7.34 11.70 -15.49
N LEU A 255 6.92 10.85 -14.53
CA LEU A 255 5.53 10.78 -14.09
C LEU A 255 5.05 12.12 -13.51
N VAL A 256 5.83 12.75 -12.63
CA VAL A 256 5.52 14.09 -12.09
C VAL A 256 5.35 15.09 -13.23
N LYS A 257 6.29 15.13 -14.19
CA LYS A 257 6.27 16.05 -15.33
C LYS A 257 5.00 15.87 -16.21
N ILE A 258 4.51 14.65 -16.36
CA ILE A 258 3.31 14.34 -17.15
C ILE A 258 2.04 14.63 -16.36
N LEU A 259 1.95 14.19 -15.10
CA LEU A 259 0.72 14.18 -14.33
C LEU A 259 0.39 15.51 -13.64
N LYS A 260 1.43 16.24 -13.16
CA LYS A 260 1.24 17.51 -12.46
C LYS A 260 0.48 18.57 -13.27
N PRO A 261 0.73 18.78 -14.58
CA PRO A 261 -0.01 19.75 -15.37
C PRO A 261 -1.50 19.41 -15.59
N LEU A 262 -1.87 18.14 -15.48
CA LEU A 262 -3.22 17.66 -15.77
C LEU A 262 -4.22 17.94 -14.63
N GLY A 263 -3.72 18.10 -13.41
CA GLY A 263 -4.55 18.37 -12.22
C GLY A 263 -4.89 19.85 -11.97
N LYS A 264 -4.64 20.74 -12.95
CA LYS A 264 -4.88 22.18 -12.84
C LYS A 264 -6.17 22.62 -13.51
#